data_c48db91a24b41c0086c5702202a93fcc
#
_entry.id   c48db91a24b41c0086c5702202a93fcc
#
_cell.length_a   1.000
_cell.length_b   1.000
_cell.length_c   1.000
_cell.angle_alpha   90.00
_cell.angle_beta   90.00
_cell.angle_gamma   90.00
#
_symmetry.space_group_name_H-M   'P 1'
#
loop_
_entity.id
_entity.type
_entity.pdbx_description
1 polymer ?
#
loop_
_entity_poly.entity_id
_entity_poly.type
_entity_poly.pdbx_seq_one_letter_code
_entity_poly.pdbx_strand_id
1 'polypeptide(L)'
;MIGELNASHTGAAPPPRGAGGGGVSTGNLGIELEPDTAAGRYRVTYIYEDGPADKDWVRVKVGDYLLAINGKPVKAGDDYWELLNNRLNRKVDVTFNSKAADDGAWHTRIEAISTNAYSQLRYDRWVKDRRKKVDELSGGRIGYLHIQAMNEPSLRKFEKEIREFRNKEALVIDQRWNGGGNIEQELLAILVQRQYEIWQPRGTEATGRPFAGFFGPKVVLQNWRSASNAEMFPAGFRALGLGKVIGTPTMGAVIGTGSYSLIDGSTVRTPGVGVFLADAKRTNMENYGVQPDLLVDNKPEDNLAGRDRQLEAAVDELMKQLNGSKRNMTTEGQQR
;
A
#
# COMPACT_ATOMS: atom_id res chain seq x y z
N MET A 1 16.28 -4.94 -29.48
CA MET A 1 16.30 -6.41 -29.58
C MET A 1 15.44 -7.08 -28.50
N ILE A 2 15.72 -6.96 -27.19
CA ILE A 2 14.85 -7.59 -26.15
C ILE A 2 13.42 -7.05 -26.19
N GLY A 3 13.21 -5.75 -26.36
CA GLY A 3 11.87 -5.13 -26.44
C GLY A 3 11.00 -5.60 -27.61
N GLU A 4 11.59 -6.15 -28.66
CA GLU A 4 10.84 -6.67 -29.82
C GLU A 4 10.16 -8.01 -29.54
N LEU A 5 10.54 -8.69 -28.44
CA LEU A 5 9.87 -9.91 -27.99
C LEU A 5 8.45 -9.65 -27.47
N ASN A 6 8.08 -8.40 -27.23
CA ASN A 6 6.79 -7.97 -26.72
C ASN A 6 6.33 -8.81 -25.50
N ALA A 7 7.27 -9.18 -24.64
CA ALA A 7 7.03 -9.96 -23.44
C ALA A 7 7.59 -9.22 -22.21
N SER A 8 6.79 -9.17 -21.16
CA SER A 8 7.24 -8.66 -19.87
C SER A 8 8.30 -9.59 -19.24
N HIS A 9 8.87 -9.15 -18.14
CA HIS A 9 9.84 -9.95 -17.38
C HIS A 9 11.08 -10.40 -18.18
N THR A 10 11.37 -9.75 -19.30
CA THR A 10 12.62 -9.92 -20.05
C THR A 10 13.66 -8.90 -19.59
N GLY A 11 14.91 -9.27 -19.57
CA GLY A 11 15.98 -8.34 -19.22
C GLY A 11 17.33 -9.00 -19.09
N ALA A 12 18.36 -8.18 -19.06
CA ALA A 12 19.71 -8.57 -18.71
C ALA A 12 20.23 -7.66 -17.61
N ALA A 13 20.83 -8.24 -16.58
CA ALA A 13 21.50 -7.49 -15.52
C ALA A 13 22.99 -7.74 -15.56
N PRO A 14 23.83 -6.71 -15.38
CA PRO A 14 25.28 -6.87 -15.33
C PRO A 14 25.69 -7.76 -14.13
N PRO A 15 26.90 -8.28 -14.12
CA PRO A 15 27.42 -9.02 -12.97
C PRO A 15 27.34 -8.16 -11.70
N PRO A 16 27.18 -8.79 -10.51
CA PRO A 16 27.21 -8.05 -9.27
C PRO A 16 28.47 -7.20 -9.16
N ARG A 17 28.30 -5.90 -8.99
CA ARG A 17 29.44 -5.02 -8.71
C ARG A 17 30.04 -5.46 -7.38
N GLY A 18 31.36 -5.66 -7.32
CA GLY A 18 32.06 -5.91 -6.07
C GLY A 18 31.71 -4.80 -5.04
N ALA A 19 31.78 -5.11 -3.77
CA ALA A 19 31.38 -4.29 -2.62
C ALA A 19 32.09 -2.90 -2.48
N GLY A 20 32.63 -2.34 -3.55
CA GLY A 20 33.46 -1.13 -3.56
C GLY A 20 32.81 0.15 -4.06
N GLY A 21 31.53 0.15 -4.36
CA GLY A 21 30.81 1.34 -4.83
C GLY A 21 29.95 1.97 -3.75
N GLY A 22 30.56 2.60 -2.76
CA GLY A 22 29.86 3.38 -1.73
C GLY A 22 29.18 4.61 -2.32
N GLY A 23 27.92 4.46 -2.78
CA GLY A 23 27.07 5.62 -3.08
C GLY A 23 26.78 6.39 -1.78
N VAL A 24 26.50 7.70 -1.92
CA VAL A 24 26.04 8.52 -0.79
C VAL A 24 24.73 7.97 -0.26
N SER A 25 24.67 7.65 1.03
CA SER A 25 23.44 7.27 1.71
C SER A 25 22.86 8.48 2.45
N THR A 26 21.71 8.97 2.02
CA THR A 26 21.04 10.10 2.66
C THR A 26 20.09 9.57 3.74
N GLY A 27 20.23 10.08 4.96
CA GLY A 27 19.32 9.79 6.08
C GLY A 27 18.03 10.59 6.01
N ASN A 28 17.01 10.13 6.72
CA ASN A 28 15.71 10.81 6.85
C ASN A 28 15.36 11.02 8.31
N LEU A 29 14.75 12.15 8.64
CA LEU A 29 14.38 12.50 10.01
C LEU A 29 12.98 12.03 10.41
N GLY A 30 12.19 11.43 9.49
CA GLY A 30 10.81 10.99 9.76
C GLY A 30 9.84 12.15 9.93
N ILE A 31 10.11 13.29 9.28
CA ILE A 31 9.24 14.48 9.23
C ILE A 31 9.10 14.95 7.79
N GLU A 32 8.00 15.65 7.50
CA GLU A 32 7.84 16.42 6.26
C GLU A 32 8.11 17.90 6.55
N LEU A 33 8.83 18.53 5.64
CA LEU A 33 9.24 19.92 5.74
C LEU A 33 8.82 20.66 4.47
N GLU A 34 8.15 21.79 4.62
CA GLU A 34 7.82 22.69 3.52
C GLU A 34 8.53 24.03 3.67
N PRO A 35 9.02 24.63 2.57
CA PRO A 35 9.67 25.93 2.65
C PRO A 35 8.62 27.03 2.92
N ASP A 36 8.75 27.72 4.03
CA ASP A 36 8.05 28.98 4.32
C ASP A 36 8.95 30.13 3.86
N THR A 37 8.74 30.58 2.64
CA THR A 37 9.58 31.63 2.02
C THR A 37 9.42 32.99 2.70
N ALA A 38 8.24 33.27 3.29
CA ALA A 38 7.99 34.51 4.03
C ALA A 38 8.76 34.54 5.35
N ALA A 39 8.84 33.38 6.03
CA ALA A 39 9.61 33.21 7.25
C ALA A 39 11.11 32.91 7.01
N GLY A 40 11.49 32.58 5.77
CA GLY A 40 12.85 32.21 5.37
C GLY A 40 13.36 30.91 5.98
N ARG A 41 12.46 29.98 6.40
CA ARG A 41 12.78 28.72 7.07
C ARG A 41 11.93 27.57 6.52
N TYR A 42 12.33 26.34 6.81
CA TYR A 42 11.47 25.16 6.60
C TYR A 42 10.55 24.97 7.80
N ARG A 43 9.26 24.74 7.52
CA ARG A 43 8.24 24.46 8.52
C ARG A 43 7.91 22.98 8.53
N VAL A 44 7.77 22.39 9.72
CA VAL A 44 7.32 21.01 9.89
C VAL A 44 5.83 20.93 9.57
N THR A 45 5.49 20.15 8.53
CA THR A 45 4.10 19.96 8.09
C THR A 45 3.54 18.61 8.52
N TYR A 46 4.41 17.63 8.79
CA TYR A 46 4.00 16.33 9.29
C TYR A 46 5.12 15.63 10.07
N ILE A 47 4.73 14.85 11.09
CA ILE A 47 5.60 13.96 11.86
C ILE A 47 5.04 12.56 11.72
N TYR A 48 5.87 11.62 11.20
CA TYR A 48 5.44 10.25 10.99
C TYR A 48 5.35 9.51 12.30
N GLU A 49 4.17 8.93 12.58
CA GLU A 49 3.90 8.07 13.72
C GLU A 49 4.89 6.89 13.75
N ASP A 50 5.36 6.51 14.94
CA ASP A 50 6.42 5.54 15.16
C ASP A 50 7.79 5.89 14.54
N GLY A 51 7.88 7.00 13.83
CA GLY A 51 9.11 7.50 13.22
C GLY A 51 10.15 7.98 14.23
N PRO A 52 11.36 8.31 13.75
CA PRO A 52 12.45 8.73 14.63
C PRO A 52 12.21 10.09 15.28
N ALA A 53 11.36 10.95 14.71
CA ALA A 53 10.97 12.23 15.30
C ALA A 53 9.74 12.13 16.21
N ASP A 54 9.01 11.02 16.16
CA ASP A 54 7.84 10.74 17.01
C ASP A 54 8.28 10.02 18.30
N LYS A 55 9.09 10.72 19.09
CA LYS A 55 9.61 10.25 20.37
C LYS A 55 9.47 11.33 21.42
N ASP A 56 9.10 10.96 22.64
CA ASP A 56 8.80 11.90 23.74
C ASP A 56 9.92 12.92 23.98
N TRP A 57 11.19 12.52 23.76
CA TRP A 57 12.33 13.40 23.98
C TRP A 57 12.64 14.34 22.82
N VAL A 58 12.06 14.13 21.61
CA VAL A 58 12.30 14.97 20.42
C VAL A 58 11.55 16.29 20.53
N ARG A 59 10.35 16.30 21.07
CA ARG A 59 9.46 17.45 21.36
C ARG A 59 9.10 18.33 20.17
N VAL A 60 9.45 17.94 18.91
CA VAL A 60 9.06 18.65 17.70
C VAL A 60 7.56 18.52 17.47
N LYS A 61 6.93 19.58 16.96
CA LYS A 61 5.50 19.62 16.63
C LYS A 61 5.28 20.09 15.20
N VAL A 62 4.15 19.71 14.63
CA VAL A 62 3.69 20.30 13.37
C VAL A 62 3.53 21.80 13.56
N GLY A 63 4.09 22.58 12.65
CA GLY A 63 4.15 24.03 12.72
C GLY A 63 5.48 24.60 13.21
N ASP A 64 6.34 23.82 13.85
CA ASP A 64 7.69 24.25 14.23
C ASP A 64 8.57 24.48 13.00
N TYR A 65 9.59 25.31 13.17
CA TYR A 65 10.56 25.64 12.13
C TYR A 65 11.89 24.91 12.37
N LEU A 66 12.43 24.34 11.32
CA LEU A 66 13.79 23.82 11.29
C LEU A 66 14.78 24.97 11.13
N LEU A 67 15.66 25.16 12.10
CA LEU A 67 16.65 26.24 12.11
C LEU A 67 18.04 25.78 11.69
N ALA A 68 18.47 24.59 12.17
CA ALA A 68 19.80 24.06 11.87
C ALA A 68 19.85 22.53 11.93
N ILE A 69 20.79 21.94 11.19
CA ILE A 69 21.17 20.52 11.26
C ILE A 69 22.67 20.42 11.51
N ASN A 70 23.08 19.70 12.56
CA ASN A 70 24.49 19.56 12.99
C ASN A 70 25.19 20.93 13.13
N GLY A 71 24.50 21.91 13.67
CA GLY A 71 24.98 23.27 13.84
C GLY A 71 25.05 24.13 12.58
N LYS A 72 24.72 23.59 11.42
CA LYS A 72 24.65 24.36 10.15
C LYS A 72 23.24 24.94 9.99
N PRO A 73 23.10 26.27 9.88
CA PRO A 73 21.80 26.90 9.64
C PRO A 73 21.15 26.40 8.35
N VAL A 74 19.82 26.25 8.38
CA VAL A 74 19.00 25.85 7.24
C VAL A 74 17.99 26.96 6.95
N LYS A 75 17.95 27.41 5.70
CA LYS A 75 17.00 28.44 5.20
C LYS A 75 16.04 27.82 4.19
N ALA A 76 14.89 28.43 3.99
CA ALA A 76 13.98 28.05 2.93
C ALA A 76 14.68 28.09 1.57
N GLY A 77 14.61 26.98 0.81
CA GLY A 77 15.28 26.81 -0.48
C GLY A 77 16.66 26.17 -0.42
N ASP A 78 17.27 26.00 0.76
CA ASP A 78 18.52 25.22 0.88
C ASP A 78 18.25 23.72 0.64
N ASP A 79 19.22 23.03 0.03
CA ASP A 79 19.22 21.56 -0.01
C ASP A 79 19.71 21.00 1.35
N TYR A 80 18.81 20.92 2.32
CA TYR A 80 19.15 20.37 3.63
C TYR A 80 19.47 18.87 3.63
N TRP A 81 19.12 18.16 2.54
CA TRP A 81 19.42 16.72 2.41
C TRP A 81 20.92 16.44 2.39
N GLU A 82 21.72 17.37 1.87
CA GLU A 82 23.19 17.25 1.91
C GLU A 82 23.71 17.12 3.35
N LEU A 83 23.07 17.76 4.31
CA LEU A 83 23.45 17.69 5.72
C LEU A 83 23.14 16.34 6.37
N LEU A 84 22.32 15.53 5.69
CA LEU A 84 21.91 14.18 6.11
C LEU A 84 22.67 13.07 5.33
N ASN A 85 23.54 13.45 4.40
CA ASN A 85 24.39 12.51 3.67
C ASN A 85 25.35 11.78 4.62
N ASN A 86 25.43 10.44 4.46
CA ASN A 86 26.23 9.53 5.28
C ASN A 86 25.87 9.59 6.78
N ARG A 87 24.61 9.92 7.11
CA ARG A 87 24.09 9.96 8.48
C ARG A 87 23.16 8.82 8.82
N LEU A 88 23.00 7.85 7.94
CA LEU A 88 22.16 6.67 8.20
C LEU A 88 22.53 5.99 9.53
N ASN A 89 21.51 5.71 10.37
CA ASN A 89 21.62 5.13 11.71
C ASN A 89 22.53 5.95 12.67
N ARG A 90 22.65 7.24 12.41
CA ARG A 90 23.41 8.16 13.28
C ARG A 90 22.46 9.19 13.88
N LYS A 91 22.75 9.58 15.12
CA LYS A 91 22.07 10.69 15.76
C LYS A 91 22.51 12.00 15.11
N VAL A 92 21.53 12.76 14.64
CA VAL A 92 21.69 14.06 14.01
C VAL A 92 21.22 15.10 15.00
N ASP A 93 22.04 16.09 15.29
CA ASP A 93 21.63 17.23 16.13
C ASP A 93 20.77 18.16 15.29
N VAL A 94 19.55 18.43 15.73
CA VAL A 94 18.59 19.28 15.04
C VAL A 94 18.12 20.39 15.95
N THR A 95 18.07 21.60 15.41
CA THR A 95 17.57 22.79 16.12
C THR A 95 16.22 23.18 15.58
N PHE A 96 15.23 23.26 16.45
CA PHE A 96 13.87 23.71 16.13
C PHE A 96 13.47 24.91 16.95
N ASN A 97 12.44 25.61 16.50
CA ASN A 97 11.72 26.63 17.26
C ASN A 97 10.26 26.72 16.80
N SER A 98 9.36 27.11 17.67
CA SER A 98 7.97 27.43 17.31
C SER A 98 7.84 28.72 16.49
N LYS A 99 8.91 29.53 16.41
CA LYS A 99 9.04 30.73 15.58
C LYS A 99 10.23 30.58 14.63
N ALA A 100 10.20 31.28 13.51
CA ALA A 100 11.32 31.31 12.55
C ALA A 100 12.51 32.16 13.03
N ALA A 101 12.85 32.12 14.32
CA ALA A 101 13.87 32.92 14.98
C ALA A 101 14.73 32.06 15.90
N ASP A 102 15.93 32.52 16.21
CA ASP A 102 16.88 31.78 17.04
C ASP A 102 16.57 31.92 18.56
N ASP A 103 15.91 33.01 18.96
CA ASP A 103 15.49 33.21 20.35
C ASP A 103 14.41 32.21 20.76
N GLY A 104 14.69 31.45 21.83
CA GLY A 104 13.82 30.36 22.28
C GLY A 104 13.98 29.04 21.53
N ALA A 105 14.99 28.91 20.66
CA ALA A 105 15.28 27.68 19.98
C ALA A 105 15.71 26.56 20.94
N TRP A 106 15.36 25.32 20.59
CA TRP A 106 15.82 24.13 21.34
C TRP A 106 16.53 23.12 20.42
N HIS A 107 17.39 22.36 21.03
CA HIS A 107 18.14 21.28 20.36
C HIS A 107 17.59 19.91 20.74
N THR A 108 17.57 19.01 19.78
CA THR A 108 17.22 17.61 19.98
C THR A 108 18.08 16.71 19.08
N ARG A 109 18.07 15.40 19.36
CA ARG A 109 18.77 14.41 18.56
C ARG A 109 17.78 13.44 17.96
N ILE A 110 17.83 13.32 16.63
CA ILE A 110 16.99 12.40 15.86
C ILE A 110 17.91 11.38 15.19
N GLU A 111 17.64 10.09 15.36
CA GLU A 111 18.37 9.04 14.65
C GLU A 111 17.86 8.98 13.21
N ALA A 112 18.74 9.25 12.25
CA ALA A 112 18.37 9.28 10.85
C ALA A 112 18.16 7.86 10.31
N ILE A 113 17.00 7.62 9.72
CA ILE A 113 16.59 6.33 9.13
C ILE A 113 16.88 6.27 7.63
N SER A 114 16.86 5.05 7.08
CA SER A 114 17.05 4.84 5.65
C SER A 114 15.84 5.35 4.82
N THR A 115 16.07 5.57 3.52
CA THR A 115 14.99 5.90 2.58
C THR A 115 13.92 4.80 2.53
N ASN A 116 14.31 3.52 2.66
CA ASN A 116 13.35 2.43 2.71
C ASN A 116 12.48 2.48 3.98
N ALA A 117 13.08 2.72 5.15
CA ALA A 117 12.33 2.88 6.39
C ALA A 117 11.39 4.10 6.33
N TYR A 118 11.86 5.22 5.77
CA TYR A 118 11.03 6.39 5.55
C TYR A 118 9.88 6.12 4.58
N SER A 119 10.13 5.39 3.50
CA SER A 119 9.09 4.97 2.56
C SER A 119 8.05 4.05 3.21
N GLN A 120 8.48 3.20 4.16
CA GLN A 120 7.56 2.37 4.95
C GLN A 120 6.65 3.24 5.84
N LEU A 121 7.18 4.25 6.53
CA LEU A 121 6.38 5.19 7.32
C LEU A 121 5.33 5.91 6.46
N ARG A 122 5.73 6.35 5.26
CA ARG A 122 4.80 6.96 4.30
C ARG A 122 3.70 5.99 3.85
N TYR A 123 4.07 4.74 3.60
CA TYR A 123 3.12 3.70 3.24
C TYR A 123 2.13 3.41 4.38
N ASP A 124 2.61 3.29 5.62
CA ASP A 124 1.76 3.02 6.78
C ASP A 124 0.75 4.15 7.02
N ARG A 125 1.19 5.42 6.90
CA ARG A 125 0.29 6.59 6.89
C ARG A 125 -0.75 6.48 5.78
N TRP A 126 -0.32 6.16 4.55
CA TRP A 126 -1.20 6.04 3.39
C TRP A 126 -2.30 4.98 3.62
N VAL A 127 -1.95 3.82 4.17
CA VAL A 127 -2.92 2.77 4.53
C VAL A 127 -3.86 3.24 5.64
N LYS A 128 -3.32 3.87 6.69
CA LYS A 128 -4.10 4.39 7.83
C LYS A 128 -5.14 5.42 7.38
N ASP A 129 -4.74 6.36 6.52
CA ASP A 129 -5.64 7.41 6.00
C ASP A 129 -6.78 6.80 5.18
N ARG A 130 -6.52 5.78 4.36
CA ARG A 130 -7.55 5.09 3.58
C ARG A 130 -8.48 4.25 4.44
N ARG A 131 -7.94 3.59 5.44
CA ARG A 131 -8.76 2.86 6.44
C ARG A 131 -9.72 3.81 7.14
N LYS A 132 -9.21 4.95 7.62
CA LYS A 132 -10.03 6.00 8.22
C LYS A 132 -11.10 6.50 7.25
N LYS A 133 -10.74 6.74 5.98
CA LYS A 133 -11.68 7.20 4.96
C LYS A 133 -12.80 6.18 4.70
N VAL A 134 -12.49 4.88 4.65
CA VAL A 134 -13.49 3.82 4.50
C VAL A 134 -14.42 3.76 5.72
N ASP A 135 -13.87 3.88 6.92
CA ASP A 135 -14.68 3.93 8.15
C ASP A 135 -15.64 5.14 8.14
N GLU A 136 -15.16 6.33 7.76
CA GLU A 136 -15.98 7.55 7.63
C GLU A 136 -17.11 7.38 6.59
N LEU A 137 -16.78 6.89 5.40
CA LEU A 137 -17.76 6.73 4.30
C LEU A 137 -18.79 5.64 4.58
N SER A 138 -18.43 4.60 5.34
CA SER A 138 -19.30 3.44 5.62
C SER A 138 -19.96 3.47 6.99
N GLY A 139 -19.66 4.47 7.82
CA GLY A 139 -20.07 4.46 9.24
C GLY A 139 -19.50 3.28 10.02
N GLY A 140 -18.26 2.89 9.72
CA GLY A 140 -17.55 1.79 10.37
C GLY A 140 -17.98 0.38 9.94
N ARG A 141 -18.87 0.23 8.97
CA ARG A 141 -19.45 -1.05 8.53
C ARG A 141 -18.51 -1.87 7.64
N ILE A 142 -17.61 -1.22 6.90
CA ILE A 142 -16.71 -1.84 5.92
C ILE A 142 -15.29 -1.86 6.46
N GLY A 143 -14.62 -3.02 6.35
CA GLY A 143 -13.19 -3.15 6.60
C GLY A 143 -12.37 -2.76 5.38
N TYR A 144 -11.13 -2.33 5.61
CA TYR A 144 -10.16 -2.03 4.54
C TYR A 144 -8.81 -2.64 4.88
N LEU A 145 -8.25 -3.36 3.93
CA LEU A 145 -6.87 -3.85 3.99
C LEU A 145 -6.14 -3.58 2.67
N HIS A 146 -4.82 -3.44 2.75
CA HIS A 146 -3.98 -3.25 1.57
C HIS A 146 -2.90 -4.33 1.49
N ILE A 147 -2.78 -4.95 0.31
CA ILE A 147 -1.76 -5.95 0.00
C ILE A 147 -0.60 -5.25 -0.73
N GLN A 148 0.47 -4.94 0.00
CA GLN A 148 1.60 -4.14 -0.51
C GLN A 148 2.40 -4.85 -1.60
N ALA A 149 2.62 -6.15 -1.44
CA ALA A 149 3.30 -7.02 -2.39
C ALA A 149 2.78 -8.45 -2.25
N MET A 150 2.95 -9.30 -3.26
CA MET A 150 2.57 -10.70 -3.19
C MET A 150 3.68 -11.55 -2.56
N ASN A 151 3.98 -11.29 -1.27
CA ASN A 151 5.05 -11.95 -0.51
C ASN A 151 4.58 -12.42 0.87
N GLU A 152 5.38 -13.24 1.52
CA GLU A 152 5.08 -13.84 2.83
C GLU A 152 4.74 -12.81 3.93
N PRO A 153 5.45 -11.68 4.11
CA PRO A 153 5.04 -10.66 5.08
C PRO A 153 3.64 -10.09 4.82
N SER A 154 3.28 -9.89 3.55
CA SER A 154 1.94 -9.42 3.16
C SER A 154 0.88 -10.49 3.40
N LEU A 155 1.18 -11.78 3.20
CA LEU A 155 0.26 -12.87 3.51
C LEU A 155 -0.05 -12.92 5.01
N ARG A 156 0.97 -12.88 5.86
CA ARG A 156 0.78 -12.86 7.33
C ARG A 156 -0.03 -11.65 7.80
N LYS A 157 0.23 -10.48 7.21
CA LYS A 157 -0.55 -9.27 7.50
C LYS A 157 -2.01 -9.46 7.06
N PHE A 158 -2.24 -9.99 5.86
CA PHE A 158 -3.59 -10.29 5.35
C PHE A 158 -4.34 -11.24 6.26
N GLU A 159 -3.75 -12.35 6.68
CA GLU A 159 -4.35 -13.31 7.62
C GLU A 159 -4.72 -12.68 8.97
N LYS A 160 -3.87 -11.79 9.47
CA LYS A 160 -4.15 -11.04 10.69
C LYS A 160 -5.34 -10.10 10.48
N GLU A 161 -5.32 -9.29 9.42
CA GLU A 161 -6.34 -8.28 9.15
C GLU A 161 -7.71 -8.90 8.80
N ILE A 162 -7.76 -10.05 8.11
CA ILE A 162 -9.00 -10.81 7.91
C ILE A 162 -9.66 -11.17 9.24
N ARG A 163 -8.86 -11.59 10.24
CA ARG A 163 -9.39 -11.89 11.59
C ARG A 163 -9.85 -10.64 12.34
N GLU A 164 -9.15 -9.52 12.18
CA GLU A 164 -9.53 -8.23 12.77
C GLU A 164 -10.85 -7.71 12.18
N PHE A 165 -11.05 -7.87 10.87
CA PHE A 165 -12.25 -7.39 10.18
C PHE A 165 -13.40 -8.40 10.12
N ARG A 166 -13.29 -9.58 10.74
CA ARG A 166 -14.31 -10.63 10.65
C ARG A 166 -15.73 -10.18 11.03
N ASN A 167 -15.86 -9.17 11.89
CA ASN A 167 -17.14 -8.61 12.35
C ASN A 167 -17.62 -7.42 11.51
N LYS A 168 -16.85 -6.99 10.50
CA LYS A 168 -17.30 -5.99 9.52
C LYS A 168 -18.32 -6.63 8.57
N GLU A 169 -19.27 -5.84 8.08
CA GLU A 169 -20.30 -6.33 7.18
C GLU A 169 -19.77 -6.59 5.76
N ALA A 170 -18.75 -5.83 5.32
CA ALA A 170 -18.12 -5.97 4.01
C ALA A 170 -16.63 -5.63 4.05
N LEU A 171 -15.87 -5.93 2.97
CA LEU A 171 -14.43 -5.75 2.91
C LEU A 171 -13.96 -5.15 1.58
N VAL A 172 -13.16 -4.08 1.66
CA VAL A 172 -12.34 -3.58 0.54
C VAL A 172 -10.96 -4.20 0.65
N ILE A 173 -10.54 -4.91 -0.40
CA ILE A 173 -9.20 -5.48 -0.56
C ILE A 173 -8.47 -4.63 -1.59
N ASP A 174 -7.58 -3.76 -1.15
CA ASP A 174 -6.82 -2.88 -2.02
C ASP A 174 -5.47 -3.53 -2.36
N GLN A 175 -5.19 -3.73 -3.64
CA GLN A 175 -3.91 -4.20 -4.11
C GLN A 175 -3.31 -3.28 -5.18
N ARG A 176 -3.74 -2.03 -5.22
CA ARG A 176 -3.15 -1.02 -6.10
C ARG A 176 -1.66 -0.86 -5.79
N TRP A 177 -0.86 -0.60 -6.81
CA TRP A 177 0.60 -0.43 -6.71
C TRP A 177 1.40 -1.71 -6.39
N ASN A 178 0.75 -2.87 -6.35
CA ASN A 178 1.37 -4.15 -6.06
C ASN A 178 2.07 -4.70 -7.31
N GLY A 179 3.39 -4.84 -7.25
CA GLY A 179 4.22 -5.32 -8.38
C GLY A 179 4.26 -6.85 -8.54
N GLY A 180 3.49 -7.61 -7.75
CA GLY A 180 3.45 -9.07 -7.84
C GLY A 180 4.26 -9.81 -6.78
N GLY A 181 4.53 -11.06 -7.03
CA GLY A 181 5.17 -12.05 -6.16
C GLY A 181 4.60 -13.44 -6.41
N ASN A 182 4.14 -14.16 -5.34
CA ASN A 182 3.73 -15.56 -5.45
C ASN A 182 2.77 -16.06 -4.34
N ILE A 183 1.80 -15.25 -3.90
CA ILE A 183 0.86 -15.63 -2.82
C ILE A 183 -0.63 -15.58 -3.22
N GLU A 184 -0.97 -15.40 -4.49
CA GLU A 184 -2.37 -15.26 -4.91
C GLU A 184 -3.22 -16.49 -4.57
N GLN A 185 -2.61 -17.70 -4.61
CA GLN A 185 -3.33 -18.94 -4.32
C GLN A 185 -3.74 -19.01 -2.86
N GLU A 186 -2.84 -18.65 -1.95
CA GLU A 186 -3.11 -18.59 -0.50
C GLU A 186 -4.17 -17.55 -0.16
N LEU A 187 -4.10 -16.37 -0.79
CA LEU A 187 -5.12 -15.32 -0.61
C LEU A 187 -6.49 -15.80 -1.09
N LEU A 188 -6.56 -16.39 -2.28
CA LEU A 188 -7.81 -16.94 -2.83
C LEU A 188 -8.34 -18.11 -2.02
N ALA A 189 -7.46 -19.00 -1.53
CA ALA A 189 -7.85 -20.12 -0.67
C ALA A 189 -8.49 -19.65 0.65
N ILE A 190 -8.06 -18.52 1.20
CA ILE A 190 -8.68 -17.90 2.36
C ILE A 190 -10.05 -17.30 2.00
N LEU A 191 -10.12 -16.56 0.88
CA LEU A 191 -11.30 -15.80 0.50
C LEU A 191 -12.45 -16.67 -0.05
N VAL A 192 -12.17 -17.87 -0.57
CA VAL A 192 -13.19 -18.81 -1.09
C VAL A 192 -13.86 -19.60 0.02
N GLN A 193 -13.34 -19.58 1.22
CA GLN A 193 -13.89 -20.31 2.36
C GLN A 193 -15.34 -19.87 2.64
N ARG A 194 -16.17 -20.87 2.97
CA ARG A 194 -17.58 -20.67 3.33
C ARG A 194 -17.76 -20.93 4.80
N GLN A 195 -18.64 -20.14 5.42
CA GLN A 195 -19.03 -20.38 6.81
C GLN A 195 -19.77 -21.71 6.91
N TYR A 196 -19.33 -22.58 7.83
CA TYR A 196 -19.95 -23.88 8.08
C TYR A 196 -20.43 -24.07 9.52
N GLU A 197 -20.00 -23.21 10.46
CA GLU A 197 -20.40 -23.21 11.86
C GLU A 197 -20.47 -21.80 12.43
N ILE A 198 -21.23 -21.62 13.49
CA ILE A 198 -21.24 -20.44 14.35
C ILE A 198 -20.95 -20.91 15.79
N TRP A 199 -19.90 -20.34 16.38
CA TRP A 199 -19.55 -20.56 17.76
C TRP A 199 -20.02 -19.38 18.62
N GLN A 200 -20.79 -19.67 19.64
CA GLN A 200 -21.34 -18.71 20.60
C GLN A 200 -20.91 -19.06 22.01
N PRO A 201 -19.71 -18.62 22.49
CA PRO A 201 -19.35 -18.77 23.89
C PRO A 201 -20.29 -17.95 24.77
N ARG A 202 -20.56 -18.43 25.99
CA ARG A 202 -21.44 -17.72 26.92
C ARG A 202 -20.86 -16.33 27.25
N GLY A 203 -21.64 -15.28 27.04
CA GLY A 203 -21.27 -13.89 27.38
C GLY A 203 -20.36 -13.18 26.37
N THR A 204 -20.12 -13.75 25.18
CA THR A 204 -19.36 -13.13 24.12
C THR A 204 -20.14 -13.11 22.80
N GLU A 205 -19.61 -12.40 21.80
CA GLU A 205 -20.19 -12.37 20.47
C GLU A 205 -20.03 -13.72 19.74
N ALA A 206 -20.99 -14.01 18.87
CA ALA A 206 -20.93 -15.16 17.99
C ALA A 206 -19.80 -15.02 16.97
N THR A 207 -19.13 -16.13 16.65
CA THR A 207 -18.02 -16.14 15.71
C THR A 207 -18.20 -17.23 14.66
N GLY A 208 -18.12 -16.88 13.39
CA GLY A 208 -18.17 -17.83 12.27
C GLY A 208 -16.90 -18.69 12.16
N ARG A 209 -17.08 -19.88 11.60
CA ARG A 209 -15.98 -20.80 11.25
C ARG A 209 -15.91 -21.00 9.74
N PRO A 210 -14.69 -21.09 9.17
CA PRO A 210 -13.36 -21.06 9.81
C PRO A 210 -12.96 -19.64 10.27
N PHE A 211 -12.09 -19.53 11.27
CA PHE A 211 -11.67 -18.23 11.85
C PHE A 211 -10.93 -17.30 10.87
N ALA A 212 -10.26 -17.88 9.88
CA ALA A 212 -9.52 -17.15 8.87
C ALA A 212 -10.37 -16.74 7.66
N GLY A 213 -11.70 -16.98 7.71
CA GLY A 213 -12.60 -16.63 6.62
C GLY A 213 -13.24 -15.25 6.80
N PHE A 214 -13.55 -14.60 5.68
CA PHE A 214 -14.43 -13.44 5.64
C PHE A 214 -15.63 -13.76 4.74
N PHE A 215 -16.84 -13.69 5.27
CA PHE A 215 -18.03 -14.24 4.62
C PHE A 215 -18.96 -13.17 4.03
N GLY A 216 -18.73 -11.89 4.33
CA GLY A 216 -19.47 -10.77 3.77
C GLY A 216 -19.08 -10.44 2.33
N PRO A 217 -19.81 -9.51 1.70
CA PRO A 217 -19.44 -8.96 0.39
C PRO A 217 -18.03 -8.38 0.38
N LYS A 218 -17.33 -8.53 -0.75
CA LYS A 218 -15.95 -8.09 -0.94
C LYS A 218 -15.78 -7.45 -2.31
N VAL A 219 -14.88 -6.48 -2.41
CA VAL A 219 -14.38 -5.94 -3.67
C VAL A 219 -12.87 -5.87 -3.66
N VAL A 220 -12.26 -5.96 -4.84
CA VAL A 220 -10.83 -5.75 -5.04
C VAL A 220 -10.61 -4.44 -5.75
N LEU A 221 -9.70 -3.60 -5.22
CA LEU A 221 -9.16 -2.43 -5.92
C LEU A 221 -7.86 -2.80 -6.62
N GLN A 222 -7.75 -2.43 -7.90
CA GLN A 222 -6.56 -2.60 -8.73
C GLN A 222 -6.24 -1.31 -9.49
N ASN A 223 -5.01 -1.19 -9.98
CA ASN A 223 -4.64 -0.12 -10.90
C ASN A 223 -3.61 -0.58 -11.94
N TRP A 224 -3.28 0.30 -12.86
CA TRP A 224 -2.33 0.07 -13.95
C TRP A 224 -0.90 -0.32 -13.50
N ARG A 225 -0.59 -0.19 -12.23
CA ARG A 225 0.67 -0.65 -11.63
C ARG A 225 0.59 -2.04 -11.00
N SER A 226 -0.60 -2.60 -10.87
CA SER A 226 -0.75 -4.00 -10.48
C SER A 226 -0.16 -4.89 -11.56
N ALA A 227 0.82 -5.72 -11.22
CA ALA A 227 1.59 -6.52 -12.17
C ALA A 227 1.79 -7.97 -11.69
N SER A 228 2.03 -8.88 -12.62
CA SER A 228 2.40 -10.27 -12.36
C SER A 228 1.37 -10.98 -11.46
N ASN A 229 1.79 -11.56 -10.34
CA ASN A 229 0.91 -12.23 -9.37
C ASN A 229 -0.23 -11.33 -8.86
N ALA A 230 -0.03 -10.00 -8.84
CA ALA A 230 -1.07 -9.02 -8.52
C ALA A 230 -2.08 -8.80 -9.67
N GLU A 231 -1.90 -9.44 -10.82
CA GLU A 231 -2.90 -9.55 -11.88
C GLU A 231 -3.64 -10.88 -11.79
N MET A 232 -2.94 -11.96 -11.42
CA MET A 232 -3.53 -13.29 -11.21
C MET A 232 -4.56 -13.26 -10.08
N PHE A 233 -4.29 -12.53 -9.00
CA PHE A 233 -5.18 -12.42 -7.86
C PHE A 233 -6.58 -11.86 -8.23
N PRO A 234 -6.72 -10.67 -8.83
CA PRO A 234 -8.05 -10.15 -9.22
C PRO A 234 -8.71 -10.99 -10.32
N ALA A 235 -7.94 -11.60 -11.22
CA ALA A 235 -8.48 -12.53 -12.20
C ALA A 235 -9.11 -13.76 -11.53
N GLY A 236 -8.40 -14.40 -10.61
CA GLY A 236 -8.88 -15.53 -9.81
C GLY A 236 -10.06 -15.13 -8.90
N PHE A 237 -9.99 -13.97 -8.25
CA PHE A 237 -11.06 -13.44 -7.41
C PHE A 237 -12.39 -13.32 -8.17
N ARG A 238 -12.36 -12.81 -9.39
CA ARG A 238 -13.52 -12.71 -10.27
C ARG A 238 -13.96 -14.06 -10.80
N ALA A 239 -13.04 -14.92 -11.25
CA ALA A 239 -13.35 -16.24 -11.76
C ALA A 239 -14.02 -17.14 -10.72
N LEU A 240 -13.67 -16.97 -9.43
CA LEU A 240 -14.28 -17.67 -8.30
C LEU A 240 -15.60 -17.02 -7.81
N GLY A 241 -16.07 -15.94 -8.45
CA GLY A 241 -17.31 -15.26 -8.08
C GLY A 241 -17.27 -14.60 -6.70
N LEU A 242 -16.08 -14.18 -6.21
CA LEU A 242 -15.91 -13.64 -4.86
C LEU A 242 -16.36 -12.19 -4.71
N GLY A 243 -16.50 -11.46 -5.83
CA GLY A 243 -16.95 -10.08 -5.86
C GLY A 243 -16.47 -9.33 -7.10
N LYS A 244 -16.66 -8.01 -7.12
CA LYS A 244 -16.25 -7.15 -8.23
C LYS A 244 -14.81 -6.66 -8.08
N VAL A 245 -14.18 -6.42 -9.22
CA VAL A 245 -12.88 -5.77 -9.37
C VAL A 245 -13.09 -4.34 -9.86
N ILE A 246 -12.54 -3.36 -9.16
CA ILE A 246 -12.77 -1.94 -9.39
C ILE A 246 -11.43 -1.22 -9.60
N GLY A 247 -11.39 -0.26 -10.50
CA GLY A 247 -10.20 0.55 -10.76
C GLY A 247 -9.88 0.70 -12.22
N THR A 248 -8.61 0.67 -12.60
CA THR A 248 -8.15 0.68 -13.99
C THR A 248 -7.63 -0.70 -14.40
N PRO A 249 -7.49 -0.99 -15.71
CA PRO A 249 -6.81 -2.20 -16.17
C PRO A 249 -5.44 -2.35 -15.51
N THR A 250 -5.03 -3.58 -15.24
CA THR A 250 -3.69 -3.87 -14.71
C THR A 250 -2.62 -3.77 -15.80
N MET A 251 -1.36 -3.94 -15.43
CA MET A 251 -0.21 -3.69 -16.32
C MET A 251 -0.17 -4.61 -17.56
N GLY A 252 -0.65 -5.84 -17.45
CA GLY A 252 -0.47 -6.84 -18.51
C GLY A 252 0.94 -7.44 -18.54
N ALA A 253 1.59 -7.54 -17.39
CA ALA A 253 2.94 -8.07 -17.23
C ALA A 253 2.89 -9.34 -16.37
N VAL A 254 2.44 -10.46 -16.92
CA VAL A 254 2.03 -11.65 -16.16
C VAL A 254 2.86 -12.89 -16.47
N ILE A 255 3.63 -12.88 -17.56
CA ILE A 255 4.35 -14.08 -18.00
C ILE A 255 5.34 -14.57 -16.92
N GLY A 256 5.27 -15.86 -16.60
CA GLY A 256 6.22 -16.48 -15.68
C GLY A 256 7.63 -16.50 -16.26
N THR A 257 8.64 -16.25 -15.43
CA THR A 257 10.02 -16.02 -15.88
C THR A 257 11.01 -16.88 -15.12
N GLY A 258 12.06 -17.33 -15.80
CA GLY A 258 13.28 -17.87 -15.25
C GLY A 258 14.45 -16.90 -15.39
N SER A 259 15.58 -17.26 -14.82
CA SER A 259 16.83 -16.51 -14.99
C SER A 259 18.00 -17.46 -15.25
N TYR A 260 18.86 -17.08 -16.18
CA TYR A 260 20.12 -17.77 -16.46
C TYR A 260 21.29 -16.89 -16.07
N SER A 261 22.26 -17.46 -15.34
CA SER A 261 23.51 -16.79 -15.06
C SER A 261 24.51 -17.06 -16.18
N LEU A 262 25.18 -16.01 -16.63
CA LEU A 262 26.26 -16.10 -17.61
C LEU A 262 27.62 -16.29 -16.91
N ILE A 263 28.66 -16.61 -17.70
CA ILE A 263 29.99 -16.92 -17.18
C ILE A 263 30.65 -15.78 -16.40
N ASP A 264 30.30 -14.54 -16.73
CA ASP A 264 30.77 -13.32 -16.06
C ASP A 264 29.96 -12.95 -14.83
N GLY A 265 28.95 -13.76 -14.45
CA GLY A 265 28.05 -13.49 -13.33
C GLY A 265 26.90 -12.54 -13.69
N SER A 266 26.79 -12.06 -14.94
CA SER A 266 25.57 -11.38 -15.40
C SER A 266 24.41 -12.35 -15.50
N THR A 267 23.17 -11.82 -15.49
CA THR A 267 21.96 -12.64 -15.56
C THR A 267 21.06 -12.21 -16.71
N VAL A 268 20.41 -13.19 -17.32
CA VAL A 268 19.37 -12.96 -18.34
C VAL A 268 18.06 -13.55 -17.85
N ARG A 269 17.03 -12.70 -17.80
CA ARG A 269 15.66 -13.15 -17.52
C ARG A 269 14.96 -13.55 -18.82
N THR A 270 14.34 -14.72 -18.79
CA THR A 270 13.65 -15.27 -19.95
C THR A 270 12.21 -15.65 -19.59
N PRO A 271 11.21 -15.18 -20.36
CA PRO A 271 9.84 -15.63 -20.21
C PRO A 271 9.72 -17.11 -20.57
N GLY A 272 8.95 -17.88 -19.80
CA GLY A 272 8.85 -19.32 -20.00
C GLY A 272 7.46 -19.90 -19.75
N VAL A 273 6.61 -19.21 -18.99
CA VAL A 273 5.29 -19.72 -18.60
C VAL A 273 4.21 -18.70 -18.95
N GLY A 274 3.37 -19.00 -19.93
CA GLY A 274 2.18 -18.21 -20.25
C GLY A 274 1.10 -18.40 -19.20
N VAL A 275 0.40 -17.30 -18.85
CA VAL A 275 -0.73 -17.30 -17.92
C VAL A 275 -2.00 -16.93 -18.67
N PHE A 276 -3.04 -17.74 -18.53
CA PHE A 276 -4.29 -17.60 -19.25
C PHE A 276 -5.47 -17.56 -18.30
N LEU A 277 -6.49 -16.76 -18.62
CA LEU A 277 -7.76 -16.82 -17.91
C LEU A 277 -8.40 -18.21 -18.09
N ALA A 278 -9.08 -18.68 -17.06
CA ALA A 278 -9.86 -19.92 -17.10
C ALA A 278 -11.24 -19.68 -17.80
N ASP A 279 -11.21 -18.98 -18.91
CA ASP A 279 -12.38 -18.74 -19.77
C ASP A 279 -12.39 -19.70 -20.98
N ALA A 280 -13.51 -19.74 -21.72
CA ALA A 280 -13.64 -20.61 -22.90
C ALA A 280 -12.62 -20.28 -24.00
N LYS A 281 -12.09 -19.07 -24.05
CA LYS A 281 -11.12 -18.61 -25.05
C LYS A 281 -9.67 -18.82 -24.61
N ARG A 282 -9.43 -19.14 -23.32
CA ARG A 282 -8.09 -19.18 -22.73
C ARG A 282 -7.35 -17.88 -23.02
N THR A 283 -7.99 -16.75 -22.69
CA THR A 283 -7.43 -15.42 -22.96
C THR A 283 -6.06 -15.26 -22.31
N ASN A 284 -5.04 -14.98 -23.11
CA ASN A 284 -3.69 -14.72 -22.63
C ASN A 284 -3.69 -13.40 -21.84
N MET A 285 -3.16 -13.43 -20.62
CA MET A 285 -3.11 -12.24 -19.76
C MET A 285 -1.92 -11.34 -20.07
N GLU A 286 -0.86 -11.87 -20.71
CA GLU A 286 0.32 -11.08 -21.10
C GLU A 286 -0.05 -10.01 -22.14
N ASN A 287 0.39 -8.78 -21.94
CA ASN A 287 0.04 -7.58 -22.71
C ASN A 287 -1.45 -7.19 -22.67
N TYR A 288 -2.30 -7.93 -21.95
CA TYR A 288 -3.73 -7.68 -21.88
C TYR A 288 -4.17 -7.17 -20.50
N GLY A 289 -3.61 -7.76 -19.45
CA GLY A 289 -3.97 -7.46 -18.08
C GLY A 289 -5.37 -7.90 -17.69
N VAL A 290 -5.81 -7.45 -16.52
CA VAL A 290 -7.16 -7.69 -15.99
C VAL A 290 -7.99 -6.43 -16.13
N GLN A 291 -9.07 -6.52 -16.91
CA GLN A 291 -10.04 -5.44 -17.04
C GLN A 291 -10.92 -5.38 -15.77
N PRO A 292 -11.18 -4.21 -15.20
CA PRO A 292 -12.06 -4.09 -14.04
C PRO A 292 -13.53 -4.28 -14.43
N ASP A 293 -14.37 -4.71 -13.48
CA ASP A 293 -15.83 -4.76 -13.65
C ASP A 293 -16.44 -3.35 -13.57
N LEU A 294 -15.79 -2.45 -12.83
CA LEU A 294 -16.14 -1.05 -12.75
C LEU A 294 -14.89 -0.20 -13.01
N LEU A 295 -14.85 0.42 -14.19
CA LEU A 295 -13.74 1.30 -14.58
C LEU A 295 -13.84 2.63 -13.85
N VAL A 296 -12.88 2.89 -12.98
CA VAL A 296 -12.74 4.16 -12.25
C VAL A 296 -11.27 4.54 -12.19
N ASP A 297 -10.95 5.77 -12.55
CA ASP A 297 -9.60 6.29 -12.45
C ASP A 297 -9.53 7.47 -11.49
N ASN A 298 -8.40 7.59 -10.79
CA ASN A 298 -8.05 8.74 -9.99
C ASN A 298 -7.27 9.72 -10.86
N LYS A 299 -7.90 10.81 -11.26
CA LYS A 299 -7.25 11.85 -12.04
C LYS A 299 -6.21 12.60 -11.21
N PRO A 300 -5.19 13.22 -11.84
CA PRO A 300 -4.21 14.04 -11.12
C PRO A 300 -4.86 15.10 -10.20
N GLU A 301 -5.95 15.73 -10.65
CA GLU A 301 -6.68 16.73 -9.87
C GLU A 301 -7.33 16.14 -8.61
N ASP A 302 -7.83 14.92 -8.69
CA ASP A 302 -8.39 14.22 -7.54
C ASP A 302 -7.30 13.95 -6.49
N ASN A 303 -6.13 13.48 -6.95
CA ASN A 303 -4.99 13.23 -6.06
C ASN A 303 -4.49 14.51 -5.38
N LEU A 304 -4.42 15.63 -6.11
CA LEU A 304 -4.07 16.94 -5.56
C LEU A 304 -5.09 17.43 -4.53
N ALA A 305 -6.37 17.13 -4.73
CA ALA A 305 -7.44 17.43 -3.80
C ALA A 305 -7.55 16.42 -2.63
N GLY A 306 -6.66 15.42 -2.55
CA GLY A 306 -6.73 14.35 -1.55
C GLY A 306 -7.92 13.41 -1.71
N ARG A 307 -8.50 13.33 -2.91
CA ARG A 307 -9.66 12.52 -3.22
C ARG A 307 -9.26 11.18 -3.84
N ASP A 308 -9.91 10.11 -3.43
CA ASP A 308 -9.68 8.75 -3.95
C ASP A 308 -11.00 8.19 -4.51
N ARG A 309 -11.29 8.47 -5.80
CA ARG A 309 -12.52 8.02 -6.46
C ARG A 309 -12.65 6.51 -6.55
N GLN A 310 -11.53 5.80 -6.70
CA GLN A 310 -11.54 4.34 -6.73
C GLN A 310 -12.00 3.78 -5.39
N LEU A 311 -11.48 4.35 -4.28
CA LEU A 311 -11.88 3.96 -2.93
C LEU A 311 -13.35 4.32 -2.66
N GLU A 312 -13.80 5.52 -3.05
CA GLU A 312 -15.19 5.94 -2.95
C GLU A 312 -16.12 4.97 -3.69
N ALA A 313 -15.79 4.61 -4.94
CA ALA A 313 -16.58 3.68 -5.74
C ALA A 313 -16.63 2.26 -5.13
N ALA A 314 -15.55 1.80 -4.50
CA ALA A 314 -15.52 0.52 -3.80
C ALA A 314 -16.46 0.50 -2.59
N VAL A 315 -16.45 1.58 -1.81
CA VAL A 315 -17.36 1.73 -0.65
C VAL A 315 -18.81 1.82 -1.13
N ASP A 316 -19.09 2.64 -2.15
CA ASP A 316 -20.44 2.79 -2.71
C ASP A 316 -21.01 1.45 -3.22
N GLU A 317 -20.20 0.67 -3.92
CA GLU A 317 -20.61 -0.66 -4.42
C GLU A 317 -20.97 -1.59 -3.27
N LEU A 318 -20.15 -1.66 -2.22
CA LEU A 318 -20.43 -2.49 -1.05
C LEU A 318 -21.62 -2.00 -0.26
N MET A 319 -21.79 -0.69 -0.08
CA MET A 319 -22.96 -0.11 0.60
C MET A 319 -24.27 -0.40 -0.16
N LYS A 320 -24.25 -0.38 -1.49
CA LYS A 320 -25.41 -0.82 -2.31
C LYS A 320 -25.77 -2.28 -2.06
N GLN A 321 -24.78 -3.17 -2.01
CA GLN A 321 -24.99 -4.60 -1.75
C GLN A 321 -25.57 -4.84 -0.35
N LEU A 322 -25.01 -4.19 0.68
CA LEU A 322 -25.47 -4.30 2.06
C LEU A 322 -26.92 -3.80 2.24
N ASN A 323 -27.25 -2.67 1.60
CA ASN A 323 -28.59 -2.10 1.70
C ASN A 323 -29.63 -2.90 0.89
N GLY A 324 -29.24 -3.50 -0.24
CA GLY A 324 -30.06 -4.40 -1.04
C GLY A 324 -30.42 -5.68 -0.29
N SER A 325 -29.45 -6.29 0.37
CA SER A 325 -29.66 -7.49 1.17
C SER A 325 -30.62 -7.28 2.35
N LYS A 326 -30.55 -6.12 3.02
CA LYS A 326 -31.47 -5.75 4.11
C LYS A 326 -32.93 -5.60 3.62
N ARG A 327 -33.16 -5.03 2.43
CA ARG A 327 -34.51 -4.89 1.85
C ARG A 327 -35.16 -6.25 1.56
N ASN A 328 -34.38 -7.20 1.00
CA ASN A 328 -34.90 -8.54 0.71
C ASN A 328 -35.30 -9.29 1.96
N MET A 329 -34.50 -9.22 3.05
CA MET A 329 -34.83 -9.86 4.34
C MET A 329 -36.08 -9.27 4.98
N THR A 330 -36.32 -7.95 4.84
CA THR A 330 -37.52 -7.28 5.40
C THR A 330 -38.78 -7.66 4.60
N THR A 331 -38.66 -7.88 3.30
CA THR A 331 -39.78 -8.27 2.44
C THR A 331 -40.20 -9.73 2.66
N GLU A 332 -39.25 -10.63 2.87
CA GLU A 332 -39.51 -12.04 3.19
C GLU A 332 -40.08 -12.24 4.62
N GLY A 333 -39.67 -11.37 5.57
CA GLY A 333 -40.20 -11.38 6.95
C GLY A 333 -41.64 -10.87 7.08
N GLN A 334 -42.15 -10.11 6.10
CA GLN A 334 -43.54 -9.62 6.05
C GLN A 334 -44.49 -10.59 5.34
N GLN A 335 -43.98 -11.66 4.73
CA GLN A 335 -44.78 -12.69 4.04
C GLN A 335 -44.94 -13.99 4.84
N ARG A 336 -44.44 -14.03 6.06
CA ARG A 336 -44.65 -15.10 7.04
C ARG A 336 -45.41 -14.54 8.22
#